data_1e66063f5c48e66431274b75dcd337cf
#
_entry.id   1e66063f5c48e66431274b75dcd337cf
#
_cell.length_a   1.000
_cell.length_b   1.000
_cell.length_c   1.000
_cell.angle_alpha   90.00
_cell.angle_beta   90.00
_cell.angle_gamma   90.00
#
_symmetry.space_group_name_H-M   'P 1'
#
loop_
_entity.id
_entity.type
_entity.pdbx_description
1 polymer ?
#
loop_
_entity_poly.entity_id
_entity_poly.type
_entity_poly.pdbx_seq_one_letter_code
_entity_poly.pdbx_strand_id
1 'polypeptide(L)'
;MTELIQRKLSDSKAARWTALAIVAFTMLCGYFLTDVMSPLKPMLEEELAWTSTDFGIFTSAYGWFNVFFLMLIFGGMILDKMGVRFTGMGSCILMLVGCAIKYAAVAGLIGAEGTIFGWKAQVALASLGYAIFGVGVEIAGITVSKVIVKWFKGKELALAMGLEMATARIGTMLAMAVTVPFAKYFQSVSAPVLLCLIMLCIGTISYMVYIVMDRKLEASMNTEEEEKEEPFRMSDVFLIIKNKGFWLIALLCVLFYSAVFPFIKYATDLMVNKYHVEQELAGFIPSLLPLGTLFLTPFFGNLYDRKGKGATIMIIGAIMLIGVHLLFALPILNEWWFATLVMIVLGIAFSLVPSAMWPSVPKIIPEKQLGTAYALIFWVQNWGLMGVPALIGWVLDTYCKLDTTNGGPAYDYTLPMVIFCCFGIVALFIALMLKREDKKKGYGLELPNIKQ
;
A
#
# COMPACT_ATOMS: atom_id res chain seq x y z
N MET A 1 -42.06 11.02 -32.66
CA MET A 1 -41.83 11.08 -31.19
C MET A 1 -40.33 11.02 -30.99
N THR A 2 -39.74 12.17 -30.73
CA THR A 2 -38.30 12.27 -30.43
C THR A 2 -38.10 11.70 -29.02
N GLU A 3 -37.54 10.50 -28.93
CA GLU A 3 -37.07 9.98 -27.65
C GLU A 3 -36.04 10.97 -27.11
N LEU A 4 -36.39 11.68 -26.05
CA LEU A 4 -35.46 12.43 -25.22
C LEU A 4 -34.50 11.42 -24.63
N ILE A 5 -33.33 11.22 -25.27
CA ILE A 5 -32.22 10.46 -24.70
C ILE A 5 -31.86 11.14 -23.38
N GLN A 6 -32.31 10.57 -22.27
CA GLN A 6 -31.91 11.03 -20.94
C GLN A 6 -30.41 10.83 -20.81
N ARG A 7 -29.65 11.92 -20.89
CA ARG A 7 -28.19 11.90 -20.72
C ARG A 7 -27.86 11.53 -19.28
N LYS A 8 -27.15 10.44 -19.09
CA LYS A 8 -26.62 10.02 -17.78
C LYS A 8 -25.68 11.12 -17.26
N LEU A 9 -25.67 11.36 -15.94
CA LEU A 9 -24.76 12.36 -15.35
C LEU A 9 -23.28 12.01 -15.63
N SER A 10 -22.95 10.71 -15.73
CA SER A 10 -21.62 10.22 -16.13
C SER A 10 -21.24 10.57 -17.56
N ASP A 11 -22.17 11.00 -18.44
CA ASP A 11 -21.85 11.46 -19.78
C ASP A 11 -21.25 12.87 -19.76
N SER A 12 -21.53 13.66 -18.72
CA SER A 12 -20.86 14.92 -18.49
C SER A 12 -19.40 14.67 -18.11
N LYS A 13 -18.48 15.13 -18.97
CA LYS A 13 -17.04 15.05 -18.72
C LYS A 13 -16.66 15.73 -17.39
N ALA A 14 -17.22 16.91 -17.12
CA ALA A 14 -16.97 17.63 -15.86
C ALA A 14 -17.42 16.81 -14.64
N ALA A 15 -18.62 16.23 -14.65
CA ALA A 15 -19.13 15.47 -13.51
C ALA A 15 -18.28 14.23 -13.21
N ARG A 16 -17.94 13.41 -14.23
CA ARG A 16 -17.14 12.19 -13.99
C ARG A 16 -15.72 12.49 -13.52
N TRP A 17 -15.08 13.53 -14.07
CA TRP A 17 -13.74 13.94 -13.64
C TRP A 17 -13.74 14.57 -12.24
N THR A 18 -14.82 15.29 -11.86
CA THR A 18 -15.00 15.77 -10.48
C THR A 18 -15.18 14.59 -9.50
N ALA A 19 -15.99 13.61 -9.86
CA ALA A 19 -16.13 12.39 -9.04
C ALA A 19 -14.77 11.69 -8.85
N LEU A 20 -13.97 11.54 -9.91
CA LEU A 20 -12.62 10.98 -9.82
C LEU A 20 -11.72 11.82 -8.91
N ALA A 21 -11.72 13.15 -9.07
CA ALA A 21 -10.88 14.04 -8.26
C ALA A 21 -11.17 13.90 -6.76
N ILE A 22 -12.44 13.75 -6.37
CA ILE A 22 -12.86 13.57 -4.98
C ILE A 22 -12.33 12.23 -4.43
N VAL A 23 -12.56 11.12 -5.15
CA VAL A 23 -12.16 9.81 -4.64
C VAL A 23 -10.64 9.62 -4.67
N ALA A 24 -9.95 10.16 -5.68
CA ALA A 24 -8.50 10.17 -5.77
C ALA A 24 -7.86 11.01 -4.64
N PHE A 25 -8.46 12.15 -4.28
CA PHE A 25 -8.01 12.94 -3.14
C PHE A 25 -8.19 12.19 -1.82
N THR A 26 -9.29 11.46 -1.64
CA THR A 26 -9.50 10.60 -0.47
C THR A 26 -8.40 9.53 -0.37
N MET A 27 -8.02 8.92 -1.47
CA MET A 27 -6.91 7.95 -1.52
C MET A 27 -5.56 8.60 -1.25
N LEU A 28 -5.31 9.80 -1.78
CA LEU A 28 -4.09 10.56 -1.46
C LEU A 28 -3.96 10.76 0.06
N CYS A 29 -5.02 11.21 0.73
CA CYS A 29 -5.04 11.39 2.19
C CYS A 29 -4.79 10.06 2.93
N GLY A 30 -5.39 8.96 2.45
CA GLY A 30 -5.19 7.63 3.01
C GLY A 30 -3.74 7.18 2.89
N TYR A 31 -3.13 7.27 1.71
CA TYR A 31 -1.74 6.86 1.49
C TYR A 31 -0.74 7.79 2.18
N PHE A 32 -1.02 9.08 2.27
CA PHE A 32 -0.19 10.00 3.06
C PHE A 32 -0.18 9.57 4.53
N LEU A 33 -1.33 9.28 5.12
CA LEU A 33 -1.42 8.82 6.52
C LEU A 33 -0.81 7.43 6.73
N THR A 34 -0.88 6.55 5.75
CA THR A 34 -0.26 5.21 5.82
C THR A 34 1.24 5.31 6.08
N ASP A 35 1.90 6.31 5.52
CA ASP A 35 3.36 6.42 5.54
C ASP A 35 3.91 7.57 6.39
N VAL A 36 3.06 8.49 6.89
CA VAL A 36 3.47 9.68 7.63
C VAL A 36 4.37 9.40 8.85
N MET A 37 4.17 8.28 9.56
CA MET A 37 5.00 7.93 10.71
C MET A 37 6.34 7.28 10.32
N SER A 38 6.49 6.84 9.08
CA SER A 38 7.68 6.12 8.63
C SER A 38 8.96 6.96 8.73
N PRO A 39 9.01 8.20 8.24
CA PRO A 39 10.21 9.04 8.38
C PRO A 39 10.39 9.62 9.78
N LEU A 40 9.38 9.54 10.66
CA LEU A 40 9.45 10.08 12.02
C LEU A 40 10.11 9.13 13.03
N LYS A 41 10.49 7.89 12.65
CA LYS A 41 11.04 6.92 13.60
C LYS A 41 12.15 7.49 14.50
N PRO A 42 13.21 8.18 14.00
CA PRO A 42 14.21 8.77 14.87
C PRO A 42 13.63 9.80 15.87
N MET A 43 12.70 10.64 15.43
CA MET A 43 12.07 11.64 16.32
C MET A 43 11.17 10.99 17.37
N LEU A 44 10.48 9.89 17.03
CA LEU A 44 9.68 9.12 17.99
C LEU A 44 10.56 8.48 19.08
N GLU A 45 11.75 8.03 18.71
CA GLU A 45 12.75 7.51 19.66
C GLU A 45 13.28 8.63 20.56
N GLU A 46 13.58 9.80 20.01
CA GLU A 46 14.11 10.95 20.76
C GLU A 46 13.04 11.62 21.65
N GLU A 47 11.87 11.94 21.10
CA GLU A 47 10.86 12.74 21.81
C GLU A 47 9.94 11.90 22.69
N LEU A 48 9.57 10.68 22.26
CA LEU A 48 8.59 9.82 22.93
C LEU A 48 9.23 8.58 23.55
N ALA A 49 10.55 8.43 23.47
CA ALA A 49 11.31 7.28 23.94
C ALA A 49 10.76 5.93 23.42
N TRP A 50 10.21 5.92 22.22
CA TRP A 50 9.81 4.67 21.56
C TRP A 50 11.06 3.85 21.26
N THR A 51 10.94 2.52 21.35
CA THR A 51 11.96 1.62 20.88
C THR A 51 11.70 1.24 19.41
N SER A 52 12.66 0.65 18.71
CA SER A 52 12.41 0.09 17.38
C SER A 52 11.36 -1.01 17.41
N THR A 53 11.28 -1.77 18.52
CA THR A 53 10.19 -2.76 18.74
C THR A 53 8.84 -2.08 18.86
N ASP A 54 8.71 -0.98 19.64
CA ASP A 54 7.49 -0.19 19.74
C ASP A 54 7.04 0.31 18.36
N PHE A 55 7.98 0.83 17.55
CA PHE A 55 7.71 1.27 16.19
C PHE A 55 7.31 0.11 15.27
N GLY A 56 7.96 -1.06 15.43
CA GLY A 56 7.61 -2.28 14.69
C GLY A 56 6.20 -2.78 15.02
N ILE A 57 5.82 -2.79 16.29
CA ILE A 57 4.46 -3.15 16.76
C ILE A 57 3.44 -2.16 16.18
N PHE A 58 3.72 -0.85 16.30
CA PHE A 58 2.86 0.19 15.74
C PHE A 58 2.66 0.01 14.22
N THR A 59 3.73 -0.17 13.45
CA THR A 59 3.62 -0.33 12.00
C THR A 59 2.96 -1.64 11.60
N SER A 60 3.12 -2.71 12.37
CA SER A 60 2.44 -3.99 12.15
C SER A 60 0.93 -3.91 12.33
N ALA A 61 0.46 -2.97 13.14
CA ALA A 61 -0.94 -2.83 13.48
C ALA A 61 -1.83 -2.53 12.27
N TYR A 62 -1.29 -1.96 11.21
CA TYR A 62 -2.00 -1.76 9.95
C TYR A 62 -2.71 -3.01 9.45
N GLY A 63 -2.06 -4.19 9.59
CA GLY A 63 -2.59 -5.45 9.12
C GLY A 63 -3.45 -6.22 10.13
N TRP A 64 -3.47 -5.86 11.42
CA TRP A 64 -4.08 -6.71 12.44
C TRP A 64 -5.54 -7.08 12.15
N PHE A 65 -6.40 -6.12 11.91
CA PHE A 65 -7.81 -6.39 11.69
C PHE A 65 -8.07 -6.96 10.30
N ASN A 66 -7.28 -6.58 9.30
CA ASN A 66 -7.36 -7.12 7.95
C ASN A 66 -7.00 -8.61 7.93
N VAL A 67 -6.01 -9.03 8.73
CA VAL A 67 -5.55 -10.41 8.82
C VAL A 67 -6.46 -11.26 9.72
N PHE A 68 -6.61 -10.86 10.99
CA PHE A 68 -7.28 -11.70 11.99
C PHE A 68 -8.80 -11.69 11.88
N PHE A 69 -9.40 -10.57 11.47
CA PHE A 69 -10.84 -10.44 11.33
C PHE A 69 -11.32 -10.48 9.87
N LEU A 70 -10.41 -10.75 8.91
CA LEU A 70 -10.77 -10.85 7.49
C LEU A 70 -11.51 -9.62 6.95
N MET A 71 -11.18 -8.42 7.48
CA MET A 71 -11.97 -7.21 7.23
C MET A 71 -12.02 -6.81 5.76
N LEU A 72 -11.02 -7.17 4.95
CA LEU A 72 -11.04 -7.00 3.49
C LEU A 72 -12.17 -7.80 2.82
N ILE A 73 -12.37 -9.05 3.26
CA ILE A 73 -13.44 -9.92 2.74
C ILE A 73 -14.81 -9.37 3.15
N PHE A 74 -14.97 -9.03 4.44
CA PHE A 74 -16.20 -8.42 4.92
C PHE A 74 -16.48 -7.06 4.27
N GLY A 75 -15.45 -6.24 4.07
CA GLY A 75 -15.55 -4.96 3.37
C GLY A 75 -16.06 -5.11 1.94
N GLY A 76 -15.56 -6.10 1.20
CA GLY A 76 -16.06 -6.45 -0.13
C GLY A 76 -17.53 -6.88 -0.12
N MET A 77 -17.91 -7.73 0.84
CA MET A 77 -19.31 -8.16 0.99
C MET A 77 -20.25 -6.99 1.35
N ILE A 78 -19.80 -6.05 2.19
CA ILE A 78 -20.54 -4.84 2.53
C ILE A 78 -20.66 -3.95 1.29
N LEU A 79 -19.59 -3.80 0.51
CA LEU A 79 -19.59 -3.02 -0.72
C LEU A 79 -20.61 -3.56 -1.74
N ASP A 80 -20.69 -4.87 -1.89
CA ASP A 80 -21.64 -5.50 -2.82
C ASP A 80 -23.10 -5.36 -2.37
N LYS A 81 -23.35 -5.44 -1.06
CA LYS A 81 -24.72 -5.34 -0.51
C LYS A 81 -25.20 -3.90 -0.33
N MET A 82 -24.33 -3.01 0.14
CA MET A 82 -24.72 -1.65 0.56
C MET A 82 -24.24 -0.56 -0.40
N GLY A 83 -23.43 -0.93 -1.39
CA GLY A 83 -22.96 -0.05 -2.45
C GLY A 83 -21.90 0.94 -2.02
N VAL A 84 -21.38 1.69 -3.02
CA VAL A 84 -20.23 2.58 -2.87
C VAL A 84 -20.44 3.76 -1.91
N ARG A 85 -21.68 4.23 -1.76
CA ARG A 85 -21.99 5.37 -0.88
C ARG A 85 -21.82 5.03 0.59
N PHE A 86 -22.44 3.93 1.02
CA PHE A 86 -22.38 3.50 2.41
C PHE A 86 -20.97 3.04 2.78
N THR A 87 -20.41 2.16 1.96
CA THR A 87 -19.09 1.57 2.21
C THR A 87 -17.99 2.61 2.19
N GLY A 88 -18.01 3.52 1.21
CA GLY A 88 -17.01 4.58 1.12
C GLY A 88 -17.12 5.61 2.27
N MET A 89 -18.34 5.98 2.69
CA MET A 89 -18.49 6.84 3.87
C MET A 89 -18.01 6.13 5.13
N GLY A 90 -18.35 4.84 5.31
CA GLY A 90 -17.85 4.03 6.42
C GLY A 90 -16.33 3.96 6.44
N SER A 91 -15.69 3.80 5.28
CA SER A 91 -14.22 3.82 5.14
C SER A 91 -13.63 5.16 5.56
N CYS A 92 -14.21 6.28 5.11
CA CYS A 92 -13.76 7.61 5.49
C CYS A 92 -13.86 7.83 7.02
N ILE A 93 -14.95 7.38 7.64
CA ILE A 93 -15.15 7.47 9.10
C ILE A 93 -14.12 6.60 9.83
N LEU A 94 -13.87 5.37 9.39
CA LEU A 94 -12.85 4.50 9.99
C LEU A 94 -11.45 5.12 9.87
N MET A 95 -11.09 5.67 8.71
CA MET A 95 -9.81 6.38 8.54
C MET A 95 -9.70 7.57 9.48
N LEU A 96 -10.77 8.37 9.60
CA LEU A 96 -10.81 9.56 10.45
C LEU A 96 -10.68 9.20 11.93
N VAL A 97 -11.48 8.24 12.42
CA VAL A 97 -11.45 7.76 13.80
C VAL A 97 -10.08 7.16 14.14
N GLY A 98 -9.55 6.30 13.26
CA GLY A 98 -8.24 5.69 13.45
C GLY A 98 -7.12 6.74 13.50
N CYS A 99 -7.18 7.75 12.63
CA CYS A 99 -6.23 8.87 12.65
C CYS A 99 -6.36 9.72 13.92
N ALA A 100 -7.58 10.01 14.37
CA ALA A 100 -7.82 10.78 15.58
C ALA A 100 -7.26 10.09 16.84
N ILE A 101 -7.47 8.78 16.97
CA ILE A 101 -6.90 7.99 18.08
C ILE A 101 -5.36 7.99 18.00
N LYS A 102 -4.80 7.76 16.80
CA LYS A 102 -3.36 7.79 16.57
C LYS A 102 -2.77 9.16 16.92
N TYR A 103 -3.38 10.25 16.45
CA TYR A 103 -2.97 11.60 16.81
C TYR A 103 -3.01 11.83 18.31
N ALA A 104 -4.13 11.52 18.97
CA ALA A 104 -4.30 11.74 20.40
C ALA A 104 -3.25 10.97 21.23
N ALA A 105 -2.88 9.76 20.80
CA ALA A 105 -1.83 8.97 21.44
C ALA A 105 -0.44 9.60 21.23
N VAL A 106 -0.07 9.92 19.98
CA VAL A 106 1.25 10.50 19.66
C VAL A 106 1.43 11.89 20.27
N ALA A 107 0.35 12.67 20.36
CA ALA A 107 0.35 13.98 21.02
C ALA A 107 0.33 13.92 22.57
N GLY A 108 0.30 12.71 23.16
CA GLY A 108 0.25 12.54 24.61
C GLY A 108 -1.09 12.95 25.26
N LEU A 109 -2.14 13.14 24.48
CA LEU A 109 -3.47 13.47 25.00
C LEU A 109 -4.14 12.28 25.67
N ILE A 110 -3.79 11.05 25.24
CA ILE A 110 -4.23 9.78 25.81
C ILE A 110 -3.04 8.83 25.93
N GLY A 111 -3.02 8.00 26.97
CA GLY A 111 -2.02 6.95 27.15
C GLY A 111 -0.58 7.45 27.35
N ALA A 112 -0.38 8.69 27.79
CA ALA A 112 0.96 9.25 28.04
C ALA A 112 1.71 8.44 29.11
N GLU A 113 0.99 7.83 30.05
CA GLU A 113 1.55 7.01 31.12
C GLU A 113 0.89 5.62 31.16
N GLY A 114 1.59 4.66 31.74
CA GLY A 114 1.10 3.29 31.96
C GLY A 114 1.37 2.32 30.83
N THR A 115 0.88 1.10 31.01
CA THR A 115 1.04 -0.02 30.06
C THR A 115 -0.29 -0.70 29.78
N ILE A 116 -0.48 -1.15 28.54
CA ILE A 116 -1.62 -1.96 28.08
C ILE A 116 -1.06 -3.22 27.44
N PHE A 117 -1.41 -4.39 27.95
CA PHE A 117 -0.90 -5.69 27.49
C PHE A 117 0.64 -5.80 27.47
N GLY A 118 1.32 -5.12 28.41
CA GLY A 118 2.79 -5.09 28.48
C GLY A 118 3.48 -4.10 27.53
N TRP A 119 2.76 -3.38 26.70
CA TRP A 119 3.27 -2.29 25.84
C TRP A 119 2.99 -0.94 26.48
N LYS A 120 3.81 0.09 26.16
CA LYS A 120 3.48 1.46 26.54
C LYS A 120 2.06 1.79 26.08
N ALA A 121 1.25 2.37 26.95
CA ALA A 121 -0.15 2.69 26.63
C ALA A 121 -0.26 3.57 25.38
N GLN A 122 0.66 4.51 25.21
CA GLN A 122 0.76 5.36 24.03
C GLN A 122 0.95 4.54 22.74
N VAL A 123 1.87 3.57 22.74
CA VAL A 123 2.12 2.67 21.60
C VAL A 123 0.91 1.80 21.30
N ALA A 124 0.28 1.23 22.34
CA ALA A 124 -0.91 0.39 22.19
C ALA A 124 -2.08 1.17 21.58
N LEU A 125 -2.33 2.40 22.04
CA LEU A 125 -3.41 3.26 21.54
C LEU A 125 -3.10 3.78 20.12
N ALA A 126 -1.87 4.18 19.85
CA ALA A 126 -1.45 4.57 18.50
C ALA A 126 -1.61 3.39 17.51
N SER A 127 -1.24 2.17 17.94
CA SER A 127 -1.41 0.94 17.17
C SER A 127 -2.87 0.62 16.91
N LEU A 128 -3.74 0.74 17.92
CA LEU A 128 -5.19 0.57 17.75
C LEU A 128 -5.74 1.56 16.72
N GLY A 129 -5.37 2.83 16.83
CA GLY A 129 -5.76 3.84 15.84
C GLY A 129 -5.30 3.48 14.43
N TYR A 130 -4.07 2.97 14.30
CA TYR A 130 -3.52 2.58 13.01
C TYR A 130 -4.17 1.30 12.46
N ALA A 131 -4.58 0.36 13.30
CA ALA A 131 -5.33 -0.83 12.91
C ALA A 131 -6.73 -0.48 12.37
N ILE A 132 -7.45 0.41 13.05
CA ILE A 132 -8.76 0.91 12.59
C ILE A 132 -8.60 1.66 11.27
N PHE A 133 -7.59 2.51 11.16
CA PHE A 133 -7.27 3.22 9.91
C PHE A 133 -6.96 2.24 8.78
N GLY A 134 -6.18 1.19 9.03
CA GLY A 134 -5.83 0.16 8.03
C GLY A 134 -7.06 -0.52 7.42
N VAL A 135 -8.08 -0.83 8.22
CA VAL A 135 -9.36 -1.32 7.70
C VAL A 135 -10.01 -0.27 6.79
N GLY A 136 -10.04 0.98 7.23
CA GLY A 136 -10.67 2.06 6.46
C GLY A 136 -10.02 2.26 5.09
N VAL A 137 -8.70 2.36 5.03
CA VAL A 137 -7.99 2.63 3.77
C VAL A 137 -8.05 1.45 2.78
N GLU A 138 -8.00 0.22 3.26
CA GLU A 138 -8.12 -0.97 2.41
C GLU A 138 -9.52 -1.09 1.81
N ILE A 139 -10.57 -0.87 2.62
CA ILE A 139 -11.95 -0.86 2.12
C ILE A 139 -12.20 0.35 1.20
N ALA A 140 -11.58 1.51 1.46
CA ALA A 140 -11.62 2.65 0.56
C ALA A 140 -11.05 2.31 -0.81
N GLY A 141 -9.93 1.61 -0.88
CA GLY A 141 -9.29 1.22 -2.14
C GLY A 141 -10.21 0.39 -3.05
N ILE A 142 -10.85 -0.66 -2.51
CA ILE A 142 -11.79 -1.47 -3.28
C ILE A 142 -13.06 -0.67 -3.67
N THR A 143 -13.52 0.22 -2.78
CA THR A 143 -14.69 1.07 -3.04
C THR A 143 -14.41 2.08 -4.14
N VAL A 144 -13.26 2.73 -4.12
CA VAL A 144 -12.84 3.72 -5.13
C VAL A 144 -12.70 3.07 -6.50
N SER A 145 -12.13 1.87 -6.57
CA SER A 145 -12.08 1.10 -7.82
C SER A 145 -13.48 0.89 -8.41
N LYS A 146 -14.46 0.50 -7.57
CA LYS A 146 -15.86 0.31 -8.00
C LYS A 146 -16.53 1.64 -8.42
N VAL A 147 -16.23 2.74 -7.72
CA VAL A 147 -16.67 4.09 -8.11
C VAL A 147 -16.16 4.44 -9.50
N ILE A 148 -14.88 4.22 -9.77
CA ILE A 148 -14.27 4.55 -11.07
C ILE A 148 -14.91 3.73 -12.19
N VAL A 149 -15.13 2.43 -11.98
CA VAL A 149 -15.84 1.58 -12.94
C VAL A 149 -17.24 2.13 -13.20
N LYS A 150 -18.02 2.45 -12.16
CA LYS A 150 -19.39 2.97 -12.28
C LYS A 150 -19.46 4.26 -13.11
N TRP A 151 -18.48 5.18 -12.96
CA TRP A 151 -18.50 6.48 -13.62
C TRP A 151 -17.82 6.49 -14.98
N PHE A 152 -16.89 5.56 -15.25
CA PHE A 152 -16.04 5.57 -16.45
C PHE A 152 -16.21 4.34 -17.35
N LYS A 153 -17.14 3.39 -17.04
CA LYS A 153 -17.40 2.22 -17.89
C LYS A 153 -17.79 2.70 -19.31
N GLY A 154 -17.10 2.16 -20.31
CA GLY A 154 -17.31 2.58 -21.71
C GLY A 154 -16.72 3.93 -22.09
N LYS A 155 -15.91 4.53 -21.24
CA LYS A 155 -15.24 5.82 -21.43
C LYS A 155 -13.74 5.69 -21.12
N GLU A 156 -13.10 6.72 -20.53
CA GLU A 156 -11.64 6.72 -20.24
C GLU A 156 -11.30 5.95 -18.94
N LEU A 157 -11.80 4.72 -18.78
CA LEU A 157 -11.68 3.92 -17.55
C LEU A 157 -10.21 3.66 -17.13
N ALA A 158 -9.38 3.22 -18.07
CA ALA A 158 -7.97 2.91 -17.78
C ALA A 158 -7.19 4.17 -17.36
N LEU A 159 -7.47 5.31 -18.01
CA LEU A 159 -6.87 6.58 -17.63
C LEU A 159 -7.30 7.02 -16.22
N ALA A 160 -8.59 6.89 -15.91
CA ALA A 160 -9.13 7.25 -14.60
C ALA A 160 -8.50 6.41 -13.47
N MET A 161 -8.41 5.09 -13.65
CA MET A 161 -7.74 4.17 -12.70
C MET A 161 -6.25 4.50 -12.57
N GLY A 162 -5.57 4.76 -13.68
CA GLY A 162 -4.16 5.14 -13.67
C GLY A 162 -3.90 6.45 -12.92
N LEU A 163 -4.75 7.46 -13.08
CA LEU A 163 -4.63 8.74 -12.38
C LEU A 163 -4.94 8.63 -10.88
N GLU A 164 -5.90 7.79 -10.50
CA GLU A 164 -6.19 7.51 -9.09
C GLU A 164 -4.97 6.87 -8.41
N MET A 165 -4.42 5.81 -9.00
CA MET A 165 -3.23 5.14 -8.49
C MET A 165 -2.02 6.08 -8.43
N ALA A 166 -1.85 6.94 -9.44
CA ALA A 166 -0.83 7.98 -9.45
C ALA A 166 -0.98 8.94 -8.27
N THR A 167 -2.20 9.41 -8.03
CA THR A 167 -2.51 10.32 -6.92
C THR A 167 -2.23 9.68 -5.56
N ALA A 168 -2.55 8.39 -5.38
CA ALA A 168 -2.20 7.63 -4.19
C ALA A 168 -0.68 7.56 -3.98
N ARG A 169 0.11 7.30 -5.03
CA ARG A 169 1.59 7.29 -4.95
C ARG A 169 2.18 8.65 -4.60
N ILE A 170 1.56 9.74 -5.06
CA ILE A 170 1.93 11.10 -4.64
C ILE A 170 1.71 11.26 -3.13
N GLY A 171 0.65 10.70 -2.56
CA GLY A 171 0.43 10.69 -1.12
C GLY A 171 1.59 10.07 -0.34
N THR A 172 2.05 8.87 -0.72
CA THR A 172 3.22 8.21 -0.11
C THR A 172 4.50 9.03 -0.31
N MET A 173 4.74 9.55 -1.51
CA MET A 173 5.91 10.38 -1.82
C MET A 173 5.98 11.61 -0.92
N LEU A 174 4.87 12.32 -0.78
CA LEU A 174 4.77 13.51 0.08
C LEU A 174 4.98 13.13 1.55
N ALA A 175 4.40 12.02 2.02
CA ALA A 175 4.61 11.53 3.38
C ALA A 175 6.10 11.31 3.68
N MET A 176 6.84 10.73 2.76
CA MET A 176 8.27 10.51 2.96
C MET A 176 9.07 11.82 2.94
N ALA A 177 8.81 12.69 1.97
CA ALA A 177 9.63 13.88 1.74
C ALA A 177 9.34 15.03 2.71
N VAL A 178 8.07 15.25 3.10
CA VAL A 178 7.66 16.50 3.78
C VAL A 178 7.50 16.33 5.28
N THR A 179 7.31 15.12 5.77
CA THR A 179 6.91 14.88 7.17
C THR A 179 7.94 15.37 8.19
N VAL A 180 9.23 15.03 8.01
CA VAL A 180 10.27 15.45 8.96
C VAL A 180 10.49 16.96 8.95
N PRO A 181 10.66 17.63 7.77
CA PRO A 181 10.70 19.10 7.73
C PRO A 181 9.51 19.77 8.41
N PHE A 182 8.30 19.22 8.21
CA PHE A 182 7.07 19.75 8.83
C PHE A 182 7.06 19.56 10.35
N ALA A 183 7.46 18.37 10.84
CA ALA A 183 7.55 18.09 12.27
C ALA A 183 8.56 19.03 12.97
N LYS A 184 9.72 19.25 12.37
CA LYS A 184 10.76 20.16 12.88
C LYS A 184 10.31 21.62 12.87
N TYR A 185 9.62 22.07 11.80
CA TYR A 185 9.10 23.42 11.75
C TYR A 185 8.12 23.72 12.89
N PHE A 186 7.24 22.78 13.23
CA PHE A 186 6.28 22.90 14.33
C PHE A 186 6.84 22.41 15.68
N GLN A 187 8.09 21.93 15.71
CA GLN A 187 8.73 21.38 16.92
C GLN A 187 7.87 20.30 17.61
N SER A 188 7.24 19.44 16.82
CA SER A 188 6.32 18.41 17.34
C SER A 188 6.21 17.23 16.38
N VAL A 189 6.51 16.05 16.87
CA VAL A 189 6.35 14.78 16.13
C VAL A 189 4.89 14.47 15.81
N SER A 190 3.94 15.04 16.57
CA SER A 190 2.51 14.85 16.33
C SER A 190 1.92 15.78 15.24
N ALA A 191 2.62 16.89 14.90
CA ALA A 191 2.10 17.87 13.93
C ALA A 191 1.80 17.29 12.55
N PRO A 192 2.63 16.41 11.94
CA PRO A 192 2.29 15.77 10.66
C PRO A 192 1.05 14.87 10.76
N VAL A 193 0.83 14.22 11.90
CA VAL A 193 -0.37 13.38 12.12
C VAL A 193 -1.62 14.25 12.23
N LEU A 194 -1.51 15.44 12.86
CA LEU A 194 -2.60 16.42 12.88
C LEU A 194 -2.93 16.92 11.46
N LEU A 195 -1.91 17.20 10.65
CA LEU A 195 -2.13 17.56 9.24
C LEU A 195 -2.91 16.46 8.52
N CYS A 196 -2.58 15.19 8.71
CA CYS A 196 -3.33 14.08 8.16
C CYS A 196 -4.79 14.07 8.61
N LEU A 197 -5.02 14.32 9.91
CA LEU A 197 -6.38 14.37 10.46
C LEU A 197 -7.21 15.46 9.78
N ILE A 198 -6.63 16.64 9.58
CA ILE A 198 -7.28 17.75 8.85
C ILE A 198 -7.56 17.36 7.40
N MET A 199 -6.59 16.76 6.72
CA MET A 199 -6.76 16.28 5.34
C MET A 199 -7.87 15.24 5.24
N LEU A 200 -7.96 14.30 6.17
CA LEU A 200 -9.03 13.29 6.21
C LEU A 200 -10.40 13.90 6.51
N CYS A 201 -10.48 14.94 7.35
CA CYS A 201 -11.73 15.69 7.54
C CYS A 201 -12.21 16.31 6.21
N ILE A 202 -11.29 16.97 5.48
CA ILE A 202 -11.60 17.55 4.16
C ILE A 202 -11.98 16.44 3.17
N GLY A 203 -11.25 15.31 3.15
CA GLY A 203 -11.55 14.15 2.31
C GLY A 203 -12.94 13.57 2.61
N THR A 204 -13.31 13.44 3.88
CA THR A 204 -14.62 12.94 4.31
C THR A 204 -15.74 13.89 3.88
N ILE A 205 -15.56 15.21 4.04
CA ILE A 205 -16.53 16.22 3.56
C ILE A 205 -16.64 16.15 2.03
N SER A 206 -15.53 16.02 1.33
CA SER A 206 -15.52 15.86 -0.14
C SER A 206 -16.26 14.59 -0.57
N TYR A 207 -16.11 13.49 0.18
CA TYR A 207 -16.84 12.26 -0.10
C TYR A 207 -18.35 12.41 0.13
N MET A 208 -18.82 13.25 1.06
CA MET A 208 -20.24 13.60 1.19
C MET A 208 -20.77 14.28 -0.08
N VAL A 209 -19.97 15.17 -0.69
CA VAL A 209 -20.31 15.77 -1.99
C VAL A 209 -20.41 14.69 -3.07
N TYR A 210 -19.48 13.74 -3.12
CA TYR A 210 -19.54 12.60 -4.01
C TYR A 210 -20.84 11.79 -3.84
N ILE A 211 -21.30 11.54 -2.61
CA ILE A 211 -22.56 10.83 -2.34
C ILE A 211 -23.75 11.53 -3.00
N VAL A 212 -23.81 12.86 -2.94
CA VAL A 212 -24.85 13.64 -3.58
C VAL A 212 -24.78 13.51 -5.11
N MET A 213 -23.57 13.53 -5.67
CA MET A 213 -23.35 13.33 -7.11
C MET A 213 -23.79 11.91 -7.55
N ASP A 214 -23.42 10.90 -6.78
CA ASP A 214 -23.76 9.50 -7.08
C ASP A 214 -25.26 9.22 -6.99
N ARG A 215 -25.98 9.84 -6.03
CA ARG A 215 -27.47 9.81 -5.98
C ARG A 215 -28.10 10.42 -7.25
N LYS A 216 -27.55 11.53 -7.74
CA LYS A 216 -28.01 12.16 -8.99
C LYS A 216 -27.69 11.28 -10.21
N LEU A 217 -26.57 10.58 -10.20
CA LEU A 217 -26.22 9.62 -11.26
C LEU A 217 -27.25 8.50 -11.31
N GLU A 218 -27.54 7.83 -10.18
CA GLU A 218 -28.54 6.76 -10.13
C GLU A 218 -29.93 7.23 -10.56
N ALA A 219 -30.35 8.42 -10.15
CA ALA A 219 -31.60 8.98 -10.58
C ALA A 219 -31.67 9.26 -12.10
N SER A 220 -30.51 9.35 -12.76
CA SER A 220 -30.41 9.53 -14.23
C SER A 220 -30.22 8.21 -15.00
N MET A 221 -30.07 7.07 -14.31
CA MET A 221 -29.94 5.74 -14.93
C MET A 221 -31.29 5.04 -14.98
N ASN A 222 -31.61 4.40 -16.13
CA ASN A 222 -32.75 3.50 -16.20
C ASN A 222 -32.43 2.19 -15.45
N THR A 223 -33.39 1.68 -14.72
CA THR A 223 -33.28 0.54 -13.77
C THR A 223 -32.85 -0.79 -14.41
N GLU A 224 -32.76 -0.89 -15.73
CA GLU A 224 -32.53 -2.16 -16.46
C GLU A 224 -31.05 -2.43 -16.83
N GLU A 225 -30.11 -1.52 -16.56
CA GLU A 225 -28.71 -1.66 -17.01
C GLU A 225 -27.70 -2.05 -15.91
N GLU A 226 -28.14 -2.45 -14.73
CA GLU A 226 -27.20 -2.99 -13.75
C GLU A 226 -26.85 -4.44 -14.10
N GLU A 227 -25.72 -4.64 -14.79
CA GLU A 227 -25.05 -5.95 -14.77
C GLU A 227 -24.68 -6.26 -13.32
N LYS A 228 -25.37 -7.22 -12.72
CA LYS A 228 -25.06 -7.72 -11.38
C LYS A 228 -23.71 -8.42 -11.45
N GLU A 229 -22.69 -7.79 -10.86
CA GLU A 229 -21.45 -8.50 -10.58
C GLU A 229 -21.78 -9.76 -9.77
N GLU A 230 -21.17 -10.89 -10.10
CA GLU A 230 -21.39 -12.12 -9.33
C GLU A 230 -20.86 -11.91 -7.90
N PRO A 231 -21.71 -12.11 -6.87
CA PRO A 231 -21.30 -11.87 -5.49
C PRO A 231 -20.24 -12.91 -5.06
N PHE A 232 -19.38 -12.51 -4.13
CA PHE A 232 -18.44 -13.41 -3.45
C PHE A 232 -19.13 -14.70 -3.00
N ARG A 233 -18.57 -15.87 -3.40
CA ARG A 233 -19.05 -17.19 -3.02
C ARG A 233 -18.01 -17.94 -2.22
N MET A 234 -18.35 -18.42 -1.03
CA MET A 234 -17.42 -19.24 -0.22
C MET A 234 -16.98 -20.52 -0.93
N SER A 235 -17.80 -21.07 -1.85
CA SER A 235 -17.44 -22.21 -2.69
C SER A 235 -16.21 -21.93 -3.57
N ASP A 236 -16.07 -20.69 -4.04
CA ASP A 236 -14.97 -20.29 -4.92
C ASP A 236 -13.64 -20.25 -4.16
N VAL A 237 -13.66 -19.93 -2.87
CA VAL A 237 -12.47 -19.98 -2.01
C VAL A 237 -11.85 -21.37 -2.04
N PHE A 238 -12.65 -22.43 -1.88
CA PHE A 238 -12.14 -23.82 -1.89
C PHE A 238 -11.55 -24.23 -3.25
N LEU A 239 -12.12 -23.74 -4.35
CA LEU A 239 -11.60 -24.00 -5.68
C LEU A 239 -10.28 -23.28 -5.93
N ILE A 240 -10.18 -22.01 -5.52
CA ILE A 240 -8.98 -21.19 -5.64
C ILE A 240 -7.83 -21.75 -4.81
N ILE A 241 -8.09 -22.13 -3.55
CA ILE A 241 -7.07 -22.68 -2.63
C ILE A 241 -6.46 -23.98 -3.15
N LYS A 242 -7.20 -24.76 -3.94
CA LYS A 242 -6.69 -25.99 -4.60
C LYS A 242 -5.79 -25.70 -5.80
N ASN A 243 -5.81 -24.48 -6.33
CA ASN A 243 -5.01 -24.11 -7.49
C ASN A 243 -3.56 -23.79 -7.08
N LYS A 244 -2.60 -24.59 -7.56
CA LYS A 244 -1.18 -24.37 -7.29
C LYS A 244 -0.65 -23.06 -7.87
N GLY A 245 -1.12 -22.64 -9.05
CA GLY A 245 -0.74 -21.37 -9.67
C GLY A 245 -1.15 -20.18 -8.81
N PHE A 246 -2.33 -20.26 -8.18
CA PHE A 246 -2.80 -19.25 -7.23
C PHE A 246 -1.81 -19.08 -6.07
N TRP A 247 -1.40 -20.17 -5.41
CA TRP A 247 -0.46 -20.09 -4.29
C TRP A 247 0.90 -19.55 -4.70
N LEU A 248 1.39 -19.90 -5.89
CA LEU A 248 2.66 -19.38 -6.39
C LEU A 248 2.60 -17.85 -6.60
N ILE A 249 1.49 -17.33 -7.14
CA ILE A 249 1.31 -15.87 -7.26
C ILE A 249 1.10 -15.21 -5.89
N ALA A 250 0.28 -15.77 -5.02
CA ALA A 250 0.03 -15.21 -3.69
C ALA A 250 1.30 -15.20 -2.82
N LEU A 251 2.09 -16.27 -2.84
CA LEU A 251 3.38 -16.32 -2.15
C LEU A 251 4.40 -15.37 -2.74
N LEU A 252 4.48 -15.26 -4.08
CA LEU A 252 5.33 -14.26 -4.72
C LEU A 252 4.94 -12.84 -4.30
N CYS A 253 3.63 -12.56 -4.26
CA CYS A 253 3.11 -11.29 -3.81
C CYS A 253 3.56 -10.97 -2.38
N VAL A 254 3.25 -11.83 -1.40
CA VAL A 254 3.60 -11.54 -0.01
C VAL A 254 5.11 -11.40 0.20
N LEU A 255 5.92 -12.25 -0.42
CA LEU A 255 7.38 -12.20 -0.25
C LEU A 255 7.99 -10.94 -0.87
N PHE A 256 7.56 -10.59 -2.08
CA PHE A 256 8.06 -9.41 -2.76
C PHE A 256 7.64 -8.13 -2.05
N TYR A 257 6.36 -8.00 -1.71
CA TYR A 257 5.83 -6.84 -1.00
C TYR A 257 6.37 -6.72 0.43
N SER A 258 6.66 -7.85 1.10
CA SER A 258 7.30 -7.87 2.43
C SER A 258 8.73 -7.32 2.41
N ALA A 259 9.43 -7.41 1.29
CA ALA A 259 10.77 -6.84 1.14
C ALA A 259 10.76 -5.36 0.71
N VAL A 260 9.61 -4.80 0.35
CA VAL A 260 9.50 -3.39 -0.12
C VAL A 260 8.74 -2.52 0.86
N PHE A 261 7.50 -2.83 1.21
CA PHE A 261 6.70 -1.96 2.08
C PHE A 261 7.20 -1.89 3.52
N PRO A 262 7.53 -3.00 4.21
CA PRO A 262 8.18 -2.92 5.51
C PRO A 262 9.55 -2.23 5.45
N PHE A 263 10.33 -2.44 4.39
CA PHE A 263 11.59 -1.72 4.19
C PHE A 263 11.39 -0.20 4.16
N ILE A 264 10.38 0.30 3.43
CA ILE A 264 10.07 1.75 3.37
C ILE A 264 9.79 2.32 4.77
N LYS A 265 9.19 1.55 5.68
CA LYS A 265 8.92 1.99 7.06
C LYS A 265 10.20 2.33 7.83
N TYR A 266 11.30 1.70 7.49
CA TYR A 266 12.61 1.88 8.12
C TYR A 266 13.64 2.61 7.22
N ALA A 267 13.28 2.90 5.97
CA ALA A 267 14.23 3.42 5.00
C ALA A 267 14.81 4.79 5.38
N THR A 268 14.01 5.69 5.95
CA THR A 268 14.50 6.98 6.43
C THR A 268 15.51 6.82 7.58
N ASP A 269 15.19 5.93 8.53
CA ASP A 269 16.09 5.62 9.65
C ASP A 269 17.40 4.96 9.17
N LEU A 270 17.32 4.09 8.15
CA LEU A 270 18.50 3.56 7.46
C LEU A 270 19.36 4.69 6.85
N MET A 271 18.74 5.70 6.21
CA MET A 271 19.50 6.84 5.64
C MET A 271 20.23 7.63 6.72
N VAL A 272 19.62 7.83 7.87
CA VAL A 272 20.25 8.53 9.01
C VAL A 272 21.38 7.68 9.59
N ASN A 273 21.12 6.41 9.94
CA ASN A 273 22.06 5.57 10.69
C ASN A 273 23.24 5.08 9.85
N LYS A 274 23.03 4.71 8.59
CA LYS A 274 24.06 4.11 7.75
C LYS A 274 24.73 5.11 6.81
N TYR A 275 23.93 6.01 6.22
CA TYR A 275 24.41 6.93 5.18
C TYR A 275 24.64 8.34 5.70
N HIS A 276 24.47 8.56 7.01
CA HIS A 276 24.70 9.82 7.70
C HIS A 276 23.99 11.01 7.05
N VAL A 277 22.82 10.76 6.46
CA VAL A 277 22.01 11.82 5.88
C VAL A 277 21.33 12.59 7.00
N GLU A 278 21.33 13.91 6.90
CA GLU A 278 20.61 14.75 7.85
C GLU A 278 19.14 14.34 7.93
N GLN A 279 18.60 14.28 9.15
CA GLN A 279 17.25 13.79 9.42
C GLN A 279 16.18 14.47 8.56
N GLU A 280 16.35 15.80 8.30
CA GLU A 280 15.42 16.57 7.46
C GLU A 280 15.41 16.13 6.00
N LEU A 281 16.55 15.67 5.48
CA LEU A 281 16.73 15.28 4.09
C LEU A 281 16.59 13.78 3.88
N ALA A 282 16.66 12.99 4.95
CA ALA A 282 16.71 11.53 4.88
C ALA A 282 15.46 10.92 4.24
N GLY A 283 14.30 11.56 4.35
CA GLY A 283 13.06 11.11 3.74
C GLY A 283 12.97 11.33 2.23
N PHE A 284 13.78 12.25 1.65
CA PHE A 284 13.74 12.49 0.21
C PHE A 284 14.27 11.30 -0.60
N ILE A 285 15.24 10.55 -0.09
CA ILE A 285 15.80 9.39 -0.79
C ILE A 285 14.73 8.27 -0.92
N PRO A 286 14.08 7.81 0.16
CA PRO A 286 12.99 6.84 0.06
C PRO A 286 11.77 7.33 -0.77
N SER A 287 11.52 8.64 -0.84
CA SER A 287 10.42 9.19 -1.65
C SER A 287 10.59 8.96 -3.16
N LEU A 288 11.81 8.68 -3.63
CA LEU A 288 12.08 8.33 -5.02
C LEU A 288 11.43 7.02 -5.44
N LEU A 289 11.18 6.10 -4.51
CA LEU A 289 10.52 4.82 -4.82
C LEU A 289 9.08 5.04 -5.31
N PRO A 290 8.17 5.65 -4.54
CA PRO A 290 6.82 5.92 -5.02
C PRO A 290 6.78 6.87 -6.21
N LEU A 291 7.69 7.86 -6.28
CA LEU A 291 7.85 8.74 -7.44
C LEU A 291 8.21 7.94 -8.70
N GLY A 292 9.16 7.02 -8.60
CA GLY A 292 9.56 6.18 -9.72
C GLY A 292 8.42 5.28 -10.21
N THR A 293 7.63 4.69 -9.30
CA THR A 293 6.50 3.82 -9.67
C THR A 293 5.42 4.55 -10.44
N LEU A 294 5.24 5.84 -10.20
CA LEU A 294 4.29 6.69 -10.91
C LEU A 294 4.49 6.63 -12.44
N PHE A 295 5.73 6.63 -12.90
CA PHE A 295 6.08 6.63 -14.31
C PHE A 295 6.42 5.25 -14.85
N LEU A 296 7.13 4.45 -14.06
CA LEU A 296 7.69 3.18 -14.50
C LEU A 296 6.64 2.06 -14.54
N THR A 297 5.64 2.05 -13.65
CA THR A 297 4.62 1.00 -13.63
C THR A 297 3.79 0.98 -14.91
N PRO A 298 3.26 2.12 -15.43
CA PRO A 298 2.59 2.15 -16.72
C PRO A 298 3.51 1.77 -17.89
N PHE A 299 4.77 2.17 -17.84
CA PHE A 299 5.76 1.82 -18.86
C PHE A 299 5.99 0.30 -18.93
N PHE A 300 6.24 -0.35 -17.79
CA PHE A 300 6.45 -1.79 -17.73
C PHE A 300 5.16 -2.59 -17.99
N GLY A 301 3.99 -2.07 -17.60
CA GLY A 301 2.70 -2.65 -17.95
C GLY A 301 2.51 -2.71 -19.47
N ASN A 302 2.75 -1.62 -20.17
CA ASN A 302 2.70 -1.58 -21.65
C ASN A 302 3.76 -2.50 -22.29
N LEU A 303 4.94 -2.60 -21.68
CA LEU A 303 5.98 -3.52 -22.15
C LEU A 303 5.50 -4.98 -22.04
N TYR A 304 4.89 -5.35 -20.91
CA TYR A 304 4.33 -6.69 -20.70
C TYR A 304 3.17 -6.97 -21.65
N ASP A 305 2.27 -6.01 -21.85
CA ASP A 305 1.13 -6.18 -22.76
C ASP A 305 1.56 -6.48 -24.20
N ARG A 306 2.64 -5.82 -24.66
CA ARG A 306 3.15 -5.99 -26.04
C ARG A 306 4.10 -7.16 -26.21
N LYS A 307 4.99 -7.40 -25.25
CA LYS A 307 6.07 -8.39 -25.38
C LYS A 307 5.81 -9.68 -24.62
N GLY A 308 4.87 -9.67 -23.68
CA GLY A 308 4.66 -10.79 -22.76
C GLY A 308 5.83 -10.95 -21.79
N LYS A 309 6.23 -12.19 -21.53
CA LYS A 309 7.33 -12.60 -20.64
C LYS A 309 7.07 -12.25 -19.16
N GLY A 310 5.81 -12.35 -18.70
CA GLY A 310 5.42 -11.96 -17.36
C GLY A 310 6.20 -12.66 -16.25
N ALA A 311 6.32 -14.00 -16.30
CA ALA A 311 7.10 -14.73 -15.31
C ALA A 311 8.60 -14.38 -15.38
N THR A 312 9.14 -14.09 -16.58
CA THR A 312 10.53 -13.62 -16.74
C THR A 312 10.72 -12.24 -16.12
N ILE A 313 9.78 -11.32 -16.31
CA ILE A 313 9.79 -9.98 -15.69
C ILE A 313 9.78 -10.08 -14.15
N MET A 314 8.95 -10.97 -13.58
CA MET A 314 8.92 -11.20 -12.13
C MET A 314 10.24 -11.76 -11.61
N ILE A 315 10.90 -12.65 -12.34
CA ILE A 315 12.24 -13.19 -12.00
C ILE A 315 13.28 -12.07 -12.00
N ILE A 316 13.31 -11.21 -13.03
CA ILE A 316 14.24 -10.08 -13.12
C ILE A 316 14.03 -9.13 -11.92
N GLY A 317 12.79 -8.78 -11.62
CA GLY A 317 12.49 -7.92 -10.48
C GLY A 317 12.89 -8.54 -9.13
N ALA A 318 12.74 -9.85 -8.94
CA ALA A 318 13.21 -10.55 -7.74
C ALA A 318 14.74 -10.54 -7.63
N ILE A 319 15.46 -10.74 -8.73
CA ILE A 319 16.93 -10.63 -8.75
C ILE A 319 17.40 -9.20 -8.40
N MET A 320 16.75 -8.19 -8.96
CA MET A 320 17.04 -6.79 -8.64
C MET A 320 16.77 -6.50 -7.15
N LEU A 321 15.67 -7.01 -6.60
CA LEU A 321 15.34 -6.86 -5.17
C LEU A 321 16.42 -7.46 -4.26
N ILE A 322 16.91 -8.66 -4.58
CA ILE A 322 18.03 -9.30 -3.88
C ILE A 322 19.26 -8.41 -3.95
N GLY A 323 19.63 -7.93 -5.15
CA GLY A 323 20.77 -7.07 -5.37
C GLY A 323 20.70 -5.77 -4.55
N VAL A 324 19.55 -5.13 -4.52
CA VAL A 324 19.31 -3.89 -3.75
C VAL A 324 19.53 -4.12 -2.26
N HIS A 325 18.88 -5.12 -1.65
CA HIS A 325 19.05 -5.37 -0.22
C HIS A 325 20.45 -5.88 0.13
N LEU A 326 21.10 -6.62 -0.76
CA LEU A 326 22.48 -7.02 -0.59
C LEU A 326 23.40 -5.79 -0.59
N LEU A 327 23.22 -4.84 -1.52
CA LEU A 327 23.98 -3.60 -1.57
C LEU A 327 23.75 -2.74 -0.31
N PHE A 328 22.51 -2.68 0.18
CA PHE A 328 22.22 -2.03 1.45
C PHE A 328 22.78 -2.77 2.66
N ALA A 329 23.00 -4.09 2.61
CA ALA A 329 23.62 -4.86 3.69
C ALA A 329 25.13 -4.67 3.75
N LEU A 330 25.80 -4.52 2.61
CA LEU A 330 27.27 -4.45 2.56
C LEU A 330 27.79 -3.15 3.16
N PRO A 331 28.90 -3.18 3.94
CA PRO A 331 29.52 -2.00 4.54
C PRO A 331 30.42 -1.26 3.52
N ILE A 332 29.91 -1.03 2.31
CA ILE A 332 30.62 -0.37 1.22
C ILE A 332 29.88 0.91 0.82
N LEU A 333 30.64 1.94 0.46
CA LEU A 333 30.10 3.20 -0.09
C LEU A 333 28.93 3.76 0.76
N ASN A 334 29.19 4.11 2.02
CA ASN A 334 28.19 4.67 2.93
C ASN A 334 27.87 6.15 2.62
N GLU A 335 27.79 6.49 1.35
CA GLU A 335 27.52 7.82 0.84
C GLU A 335 26.06 7.94 0.39
N TRP A 336 25.44 9.08 0.62
CA TRP A 336 24.03 9.33 0.28
C TRP A 336 23.71 9.14 -1.21
N TRP A 337 24.63 9.49 -2.11
CA TRP A 337 24.42 9.31 -3.56
C TRP A 337 24.34 7.83 -3.95
N PHE A 338 25.10 6.97 -3.28
CA PHE A 338 25.03 5.51 -3.50
C PHE A 338 23.67 4.97 -3.05
N ALA A 339 23.20 5.37 -1.84
CA ALA A 339 21.87 5.01 -1.36
C ALA A 339 20.76 5.46 -2.33
N THR A 340 20.93 6.66 -2.91
CA THR A 340 20.00 7.20 -3.92
C THR A 340 19.95 6.31 -5.18
N LEU A 341 21.09 5.90 -5.71
CA LEU A 341 21.15 5.00 -6.87
C LEU A 341 20.49 3.64 -6.56
N VAL A 342 20.81 3.06 -5.41
CA VAL A 342 20.22 1.78 -4.98
C VAL A 342 18.72 1.91 -4.81
N MET A 343 18.21 3.05 -4.27
CA MET A 343 16.78 3.31 -4.12
C MET A 343 16.07 3.44 -5.48
N ILE A 344 16.71 4.06 -6.47
CA ILE A 344 16.19 4.12 -7.84
C ILE A 344 16.07 2.71 -8.42
N VAL A 345 17.06 1.86 -8.24
CA VAL A 345 17.00 0.45 -8.69
C VAL A 345 15.88 -0.31 -7.99
N LEU A 346 15.64 -0.05 -6.69
CA LEU A 346 14.52 -0.62 -5.97
C LEU A 346 13.17 -0.15 -6.57
N GLY A 347 13.06 1.13 -6.93
CA GLY A 347 11.88 1.67 -7.61
C GLY A 347 11.60 0.99 -8.97
N ILE A 348 12.66 0.69 -9.73
CA ILE A 348 12.55 -0.07 -10.99
C ILE A 348 12.05 -1.50 -10.70
N ALA A 349 12.64 -2.21 -9.74
CA ALA A 349 12.24 -3.56 -9.36
C ALA A 349 10.77 -3.61 -8.91
N PHE A 350 10.38 -2.62 -8.08
CA PHE A 350 9.02 -2.49 -7.56
C PHE A 350 8.00 -2.12 -8.64
N SER A 351 8.41 -1.51 -9.73
CA SER A 351 7.54 -1.23 -10.87
C SER A 351 7.40 -2.45 -11.80
N LEU A 352 8.47 -3.23 -11.95
CA LEU A 352 8.50 -4.41 -12.83
C LEU A 352 7.56 -5.52 -12.34
N VAL A 353 7.69 -5.94 -11.09
CA VAL A 353 6.96 -7.12 -10.57
C VAL A 353 5.44 -6.91 -10.55
N PRO A 354 4.87 -5.85 -9.95
CA PRO A 354 3.44 -5.63 -9.95
C PRO A 354 2.84 -5.49 -11.36
N SER A 355 3.56 -4.84 -12.29
CA SER A 355 3.08 -4.65 -13.66
C SER A 355 2.91 -5.96 -14.45
N ALA A 356 3.59 -7.03 -14.04
CA ALA A 356 3.45 -8.36 -14.63
C ALA A 356 2.59 -9.29 -13.76
N MET A 357 2.70 -9.20 -12.44
CA MET A 357 2.06 -10.10 -11.49
C MET A 357 0.54 -9.95 -11.47
N TRP A 358 0.03 -8.72 -11.32
CA TRP A 358 -1.40 -8.49 -11.25
C TRP A 358 -2.15 -8.90 -12.54
N PRO A 359 -1.68 -8.56 -13.75
CA PRO A 359 -2.30 -9.04 -14.98
C PRO A 359 -2.13 -10.54 -15.24
N SER A 360 -1.26 -11.21 -14.49
CA SER A 360 -1.09 -12.69 -14.59
C SER A 360 -2.18 -13.44 -13.81
N VAL A 361 -2.84 -12.84 -12.84
CA VAL A 361 -3.90 -13.50 -12.05
C VAL A 361 -5.06 -13.99 -12.94
N PRO A 362 -5.62 -13.17 -13.86
CA PRO A 362 -6.69 -13.62 -14.76
C PRO A 362 -6.30 -14.75 -15.73
N LYS A 363 -5.00 -14.97 -15.94
CA LYS A 363 -4.51 -16.08 -16.77
C LYS A 363 -4.52 -17.41 -16.02
N ILE A 364 -4.52 -17.37 -14.68
CA ILE A 364 -4.46 -18.55 -13.80
C ILE A 364 -5.83 -18.90 -13.23
N ILE A 365 -6.62 -17.88 -12.91
CA ILE A 365 -7.91 -18.00 -12.24
C ILE A 365 -9.02 -17.62 -13.23
N PRO A 366 -10.11 -18.42 -13.32
CA PRO A 366 -11.27 -18.08 -14.14
C PRO A 366 -11.87 -16.73 -13.76
N GLU A 367 -12.37 -15.99 -14.77
CA GLU A 367 -12.91 -14.64 -14.63
C GLU A 367 -13.96 -14.52 -13.51
N LYS A 368 -14.85 -15.51 -13.40
CA LYS A 368 -15.89 -15.57 -12.35
C LYS A 368 -15.38 -15.59 -10.92
N GLN A 369 -14.11 -15.97 -10.71
CA GLN A 369 -13.50 -16.13 -9.39
C GLN A 369 -12.45 -15.05 -9.09
N LEU A 370 -12.23 -14.10 -10.00
CA LEU A 370 -11.16 -13.11 -9.88
C LEU A 370 -11.29 -12.22 -8.64
N GLY A 371 -12.50 -11.76 -8.34
CA GLY A 371 -12.73 -10.92 -7.14
C GLY A 371 -12.30 -11.63 -5.85
N THR A 372 -12.72 -12.91 -5.70
CA THR A 372 -12.32 -13.74 -4.56
C THR A 372 -10.82 -14.00 -4.55
N ALA A 373 -10.20 -14.27 -5.71
CA ALA A 373 -8.77 -14.50 -5.81
C ALA A 373 -7.95 -13.27 -5.41
N TYR A 374 -8.32 -12.08 -5.87
CA TYR A 374 -7.66 -10.84 -5.47
C TYR A 374 -7.81 -10.58 -3.97
N ALA A 375 -9.01 -10.77 -3.40
CA ALA A 375 -9.22 -10.61 -1.96
C ALA A 375 -8.32 -11.55 -1.13
N LEU A 376 -8.18 -12.81 -1.55
CA LEU A 376 -7.30 -13.78 -0.91
C LEU A 376 -5.81 -13.42 -1.08
N ILE A 377 -5.38 -12.93 -2.25
CA ILE A 377 -4.01 -12.46 -2.47
C ILE A 377 -3.70 -11.27 -1.55
N PHE A 378 -4.60 -10.29 -1.45
CA PHE A 378 -4.44 -9.16 -0.54
C PHE A 378 -4.42 -9.59 0.92
N TRP A 379 -5.25 -10.56 1.31
CA TRP A 379 -5.21 -11.12 2.66
C TRP A 379 -3.86 -11.78 2.96
N VAL A 380 -3.33 -12.61 2.06
CA VAL A 380 -1.99 -13.21 2.18
C VAL A 380 -0.91 -12.13 2.24
N GLN A 381 -1.00 -11.08 1.41
CA GLN A 381 -0.08 -9.94 1.43
C GLN A 381 -0.05 -9.23 2.79
N ASN A 382 -1.22 -9.02 3.40
CA ASN A 382 -1.32 -8.36 4.70
C ASN A 382 -0.62 -9.12 5.84
N TRP A 383 -0.45 -10.45 5.76
CA TRP A 383 0.39 -11.20 6.70
C TRP A 383 1.84 -10.69 6.70
N GLY A 384 2.39 -10.41 5.52
CA GLY A 384 3.73 -9.84 5.38
C GLY A 384 3.80 -8.40 5.90
N LEU A 385 2.82 -7.56 5.53
CA LEU A 385 2.75 -6.18 5.99
C LEU A 385 2.57 -6.06 7.50
N MET A 386 1.96 -7.06 8.14
CA MET A 386 1.81 -7.15 9.59
C MET A 386 3.07 -7.71 10.26
N GLY A 387 3.55 -8.88 9.81
CA GLY A 387 4.58 -9.62 10.52
C GLY A 387 5.99 -9.03 10.37
N VAL A 388 6.31 -8.56 9.18
CA VAL A 388 7.70 -8.14 8.88
C VAL A 388 8.10 -6.85 9.59
N PRO A 389 7.27 -5.79 9.69
CA PRO A 389 7.67 -4.61 10.46
C PRO A 389 7.94 -4.92 11.94
N ALA A 390 7.10 -5.75 12.55
CA ALA A 390 7.32 -6.18 13.94
C ALA A 390 8.62 -6.97 14.09
N LEU A 391 8.92 -7.89 13.15
CA LEU A 391 10.17 -8.64 13.11
C LEU A 391 11.38 -7.70 13.01
N ILE A 392 11.36 -6.75 12.10
CA ILE A 392 12.49 -5.82 11.89
C ILE A 392 12.70 -4.93 13.12
N GLY A 393 11.63 -4.40 13.72
CA GLY A 393 11.74 -3.61 14.94
C GLY A 393 12.35 -4.38 16.10
N TRP A 394 11.91 -5.63 16.30
CA TRP A 394 12.49 -6.54 17.31
C TRP A 394 13.96 -6.87 17.02
N VAL A 395 14.32 -7.15 15.77
CA VAL A 395 15.69 -7.44 15.37
C VAL A 395 16.61 -6.24 15.62
N LEU A 396 16.17 -5.02 15.29
CA LEU A 396 16.91 -3.79 15.53
C LEU A 396 17.20 -3.60 17.02
N ASP A 397 16.20 -3.77 17.88
CA ASP A 397 16.39 -3.58 19.32
C ASP A 397 17.22 -4.69 19.97
N THR A 398 17.13 -5.92 19.49
CA THR A 398 17.76 -7.07 20.14
C THR A 398 19.18 -7.31 19.68
N TYR A 399 19.46 -7.10 18.39
CA TYR A 399 20.73 -7.53 17.79
C TYR A 399 21.52 -6.41 17.11
N CYS A 400 20.90 -5.24 16.87
CA CYS A 400 21.50 -4.23 16.01
C CYS A 400 21.80 -2.91 16.71
N LYS A 401 21.53 -2.79 18.02
CA LYS A 401 21.87 -1.58 18.78
C LYS A 401 23.37 -1.36 18.85
N LEU A 402 23.78 -0.13 18.60
CA LEU A 402 25.15 0.33 18.71
C LEU A 402 25.32 1.25 19.92
N ASP A 403 26.55 1.40 20.39
CA ASP A 403 26.88 2.33 21.45
C ASP A 403 26.92 3.77 20.92
N THR A 404 26.00 4.60 21.41
CA THR A 404 25.83 6.00 20.99
C THR A 404 26.64 7.00 21.82
N THR A 405 27.45 6.55 22.78
CA THR A 405 28.20 7.45 23.70
C THR A 405 29.10 8.44 22.98
N ASN A 406 29.52 8.14 21.75
CA ASN A 406 30.34 9.01 20.90
C ASN A 406 29.58 9.73 19.80
N GLY A 407 28.24 9.80 19.87
CA GLY A 407 27.39 10.44 18.86
C GLY A 407 27.36 9.68 17.52
N GLY A 408 27.64 8.36 17.53
CA GLY A 408 27.55 7.48 16.37
C GLY A 408 26.11 7.04 16.05
N PRO A 409 25.94 6.21 15.00
CA PRO A 409 24.64 5.68 14.62
C PRO A 409 24.05 4.81 15.75
N ALA A 410 22.71 4.83 15.89
CA ALA A 410 22.01 4.06 16.92
C ALA A 410 21.84 2.57 16.57
N TYR A 411 21.81 2.26 15.27
CA TYR A 411 21.55 0.90 14.78
C TYR A 411 22.45 0.51 13.61
N ASP A 412 22.87 -0.78 13.61
CA ASP A 412 23.47 -1.43 12.43
C ASP A 412 22.34 -2.11 11.61
N TYR A 413 22.12 -1.60 10.42
CA TYR A 413 21.08 -2.09 9.51
C TYR A 413 21.48 -3.33 8.69
N THR A 414 22.69 -3.89 8.88
CA THR A 414 23.18 -5.04 8.10
C THR A 414 22.24 -6.24 8.21
N LEU A 415 21.87 -6.67 9.43
CA LEU A 415 21.00 -7.81 9.64
C LEU A 415 19.58 -7.60 9.12
N PRO A 416 18.90 -6.47 9.35
CA PRO A 416 17.64 -6.16 8.70
C PRO A 416 17.68 -6.28 7.16
N MET A 417 18.73 -5.76 6.52
CA MET A 417 18.87 -5.83 5.07
C MET A 417 19.10 -7.26 4.58
N VAL A 418 19.82 -8.09 5.33
CA VAL A 418 19.96 -9.53 5.04
C VAL A 418 18.60 -10.23 5.14
N ILE A 419 17.77 -9.90 6.12
CA ILE A 419 16.42 -10.47 6.24
C ILE A 419 15.58 -10.10 5.01
N PHE A 420 15.59 -8.84 4.57
CA PHE A 420 14.90 -8.44 3.34
C PHE A 420 15.46 -9.14 2.09
N CYS A 421 16.78 -9.34 2.03
CA CYS A 421 17.43 -10.11 0.97
C CYS A 421 16.92 -11.56 0.93
N CYS A 422 16.73 -12.21 2.10
CA CYS A 422 16.18 -13.56 2.20
C CYS A 422 14.75 -13.63 1.63
N PHE A 423 13.89 -12.64 1.90
CA PHE A 423 12.57 -12.58 1.27
C PHE A 423 12.69 -12.52 -0.26
N GLY A 424 13.64 -11.74 -0.79
CA GLY A 424 13.93 -11.66 -2.23
C GLY A 424 14.39 -13.01 -2.81
N ILE A 425 15.25 -13.72 -2.11
CA ILE A 425 15.73 -15.06 -2.53
C ILE A 425 14.57 -16.05 -2.61
N VAL A 426 13.73 -16.11 -1.57
CA VAL A 426 12.55 -16.99 -1.58
C VAL A 426 11.57 -16.57 -2.68
N ALA A 427 11.36 -15.27 -2.88
CA ALA A 427 10.53 -14.75 -3.98
C ALA A 427 11.05 -15.18 -5.35
N LEU A 428 12.38 -15.19 -5.57
CA LEU A 428 13.01 -15.68 -6.79
C LEU A 428 12.71 -17.17 -7.01
N PHE A 429 12.83 -18.01 -5.96
CA PHE A 429 12.47 -19.42 -6.06
C PHE A 429 11.01 -19.62 -6.45
N ILE A 430 10.10 -18.87 -5.84
CA ILE A 430 8.67 -18.94 -6.17
C ILE A 430 8.41 -18.47 -7.62
N ALA A 431 9.07 -17.41 -8.08
CA ALA A 431 8.95 -16.93 -9.46
C ALA A 431 9.46 -17.98 -10.48
N LEU A 432 10.57 -18.66 -10.17
CA LEU A 432 11.07 -19.77 -10.99
C LEU A 432 10.10 -20.95 -11.00
N MET A 433 9.50 -21.30 -9.86
CA MET A 433 8.47 -22.34 -9.77
C MET A 433 7.21 -21.94 -10.56
N LEU A 434 6.80 -20.68 -10.52
CA LEU A 434 5.67 -20.15 -11.28
C LEU A 434 5.92 -20.27 -12.78
N LYS A 435 7.13 -19.92 -13.25
CA LYS A 435 7.52 -20.09 -14.65
C LYS A 435 7.51 -21.55 -15.11
N ARG A 436 7.93 -22.48 -14.23
CA ARG A 436 7.86 -23.93 -14.51
C ARG A 436 6.42 -24.44 -14.56
N GLU A 437 5.57 -23.97 -13.63
CA GLU A 437 4.15 -24.33 -13.60
C GLU A 437 3.40 -23.77 -14.80
N ASP A 438 3.71 -22.55 -15.25
CA ASP A 438 3.19 -21.95 -16.47
C ASP A 438 3.49 -22.83 -17.70
N LYS A 439 4.73 -23.29 -17.86
CA LYS A 439 5.11 -24.22 -18.95
C LYS A 439 4.34 -25.54 -18.88
N LYS A 440 4.06 -26.04 -17.66
CA LYS A 440 3.36 -27.32 -17.47
C LYS A 440 1.86 -27.21 -17.70
N LYS A 441 1.25 -26.13 -17.28
CA LYS A 441 -0.21 -25.93 -17.32
C LYS A 441 -0.69 -25.08 -18.49
N GLY A 442 0.21 -24.35 -19.16
CA GLY A 442 -0.14 -23.51 -20.29
C GLY A 442 -0.95 -22.28 -19.93
N TYR A 443 -0.69 -21.65 -18.78
CA TYR A 443 -1.39 -20.43 -18.38
C TYR A 443 -1.16 -19.26 -19.36
N GLY A 444 -0.02 -19.25 -20.06
CA GLY A 444 0.32 -18.20 -21.01
C GLY A 444 0.91 -16.95 -20.36
N LEU A 445 1.60 -17.09 -19.22
CA LEU A 445 2.22 -15.94 -18.53
C LEU A 445 3.35 -15.30 -19.34
N GLU A 446 3.99 -16.08 -20.22
CA GLU A 446 5.04 -15.60 -21.11
C GLU A 446 4.48 -15.00 -22.43
N LEU A 447 3.18 -15.12 -22.69
CA LEU A 447 2.55 -14.59 -23.89
C LEU A 447 2.13 -13.14 -23.72
N PRO A 448 2.19 -12.30 -24.76
CA PRO A 448 1.66 -10.95 -24.74
C PRO A 448 0.15 -10.94 -24.51
N ASN A 449 -0.37 -9.87 -23.92
CA ASN A 449 -1.80 -9.68 -23.72
C ASN A 449 -2.47 -9.16 -24.99
N ILE A 450 -1.75 -8.34 -25.77
CA ILE A 450 -2.22 -7.81 -27.06
C ILE A 450 -1.71 -8.74 -28.15
N LYS A 451 -2.63 -9.40 -28.88
CA LYS A 451 -2.28 -10.14 -30.10
C LYS A 451 -1.86 -9.12 -31.17
N GLN A 452 -0.66 -9.25 -31.66
CA GLN A 452 -0.19 -8.51 -32.85
C GLN A 452 -0.84 -9.03 -34.12
#